data_91b62cfd87db000aa78928f06149e315
#
_entry.id   91b62cfd87db000aa78928f06149e315
#
_cell.length_a   1.000
_cell.length_b   1.000
_cell.length_c   1.000
_cell.angle_alpha   90.00
_cell.angle_beta   90.00
_cell.angle_gamma   90.00
#
_symmetry.space_group_name_H-M   'P 1'
#
loop_
_entity.id
_entity.type
_entity.pdbx_description
1 polymer ?
#
loop_
_entity_poly.entity_id
_entity_poly.type
_entity_poly.pdbx_seq_one_letter_code
_entity_poly.pdbx_strand_id
1 'polypeptide(L)'
;MSLNKCMIIGNLGRDPEMRYTPNGQAVTQFTVAVNRNFKGQNGDWQEETEWFRVVAWGPLAERTAEYLRKGRKVYVEGRLQTRQWEDREGQKRYTTELVAQTVTALDSRPREEMEASEAPARGPRREAPEAGGEPADTYTDLDDLPF
;
A
#
# COMPACT_ATOMS: atom_id res chain seq x y z
N MET A 1 -10.18 -32.48 6.27
CA MET A 1 -9.47 -31.39 5.55
C MET A 1 -10.11 -30.09 5.94
N SER A 2 -9.34 -29.05 6.23
CA SER A 2 -9.84 -27.73 6.61
C SER A 2 -9.09 -26.62 5.84
N LEU A 3 -9.74 -25.46 5.65
CA LEU A 3 -9.16 -24.30 5.00
C LEU A 3 -9.32 -23.08 5.91
N ASN A 4 -8.26 -22.31 6.10
CA ASN A 4 -8.28 -21.01 6.76
C ASN A 4 -7.46 -20.02 5.93
N LYS A 5 -8.16 -19.24 5.11
CA LYS A 5 -7.58 -18.27 4.20
C LYS A 5 -8.41 -17.00 4.19
N CYS A 6 -7.74 -15.86 4.32
CA CYS A 6 -8.33 -14.54 4.24
C CYS A 6 -7.54 -13.70 3.25
N MET A 7 -8.23 -12.98 2.38
CA MET A 7 -7.65 -12.05 1.41
C MET A 7 -8.39 -10.73 1.51
N ILE A 8 -7.64 -9.64 1.64
CA ILE A 8 -8.19 -8.30 1.75
C ILE A 8 -7.43 -7.32 0.87
N ILE A 9 -8.13 -6.32 0.36
CA ILE A 9 -7.56 -5.13 -0.27
C ILE A 9 -8.13 -3.92 0.46
N GLY A 10 -7.25 -3.03 0.90
CA GLY A 10 -7.66 -1.83 1.61
C GLY A 10 -6.50 -0.86 1.81
N ASN A 11 -6.73 0.16 2.60
CA ASN A 11 -5.72 1.20 2.86
C ASN A 11 -5.21 1.10 4.30
N LEU A 12 -3.91 1.33 4.49
CA LEU A 12 -3.34 1.38 5.84
C LEU A 12 -3.92 2.54 6.64
N GLY A 13 -4.43 2.25 7.83
CA GLY A 13 -4.95 3.27 8.74
C GLY A 13 -3.87 4.05 9.47
N ARG A 14 -2.69 3.45 9.66
CA ARG A 14 -1.51 4.02 10.31
C ARG A 14 -0.23 3.40 9.77
N ASP A 15 0.91 4.00 10.10
CA ASP A 15 2.20 3.43 9.77
C ASP A 15 2.39 2.08 10.47
N PRO A 16 3.06 1.11 9.81
CA PRO A 16 3.37 -0.18 10.43
C PRO A 16 4.29 -0.01 11.65
N GLU A 17 3.98 -0.75 12.70
CA GLU A 17 4.81 -0.81 13.91
C GLU A 17 5.59 -2.10 13.92
N MET A 18 6.91 -2.01 13.80
CA MET A 18 7.82 -3.15 13.88
C MET A 18 8.47 -3.24 15.25
N ARG A 19 8.61 -4.44 15.75
CA ARG A 19 9.36 -4.78 16.94
C ARG A 19 10.01 -6.15 16.80
N TYR A 20 10.97 -6.43 17.68
CA TYR A 20 11.59 -7.74 17.79
C TYR A 20 11.08 -8.46 19.04
N THR A 21 10.78 -9.75 18.89
CA THR A 21 10.45 -10.61 20.02
C THR A 21 11.72 -10.90 20.86
N PRO A 22 11.59 -11.38 22.12
CA PRO A 22 12.75 -11.79 22.91
C PRO A 22 13.65 -12.82 22.23
N ASN A 23 13.09 -13.62 21.32
CA ASN A 23 13.83 -14.61 20.51
C ASN A 23 14.48 -13.99 19.26
N GLY A 24 14.44 -12.66 19.08
CA GLY A 24 15.05 -11.96 17.95
C GLY A 24 14.24 -12.03 16.64
N GLN A 25 13.00 -12.49 16.67
CA GLN A 25 12.16 -12.55 15.49
C GLN A 25 11.43 -11.22 15.26
N ALA A 26 11.52 -10.68 14.03
CA ALA A 26 10.79 -9.48 13.65
C ALA A 26 9.29 -9.73 13.58
N VAL A 27 8.51 -8.81 14.10
CA VAL A 27 7.04 -8.77 13.98
C VAL A 27 6.60 -7.35 13.66
N THR A 28 5.75 -7.22 12.64
CA THR A 28 5.17 -5.95 12.24
C THR A 28 3.65 -6.03 12.33
N GLN A 29 3.06 -5.04 12.98
CA GLN A 29 1.60 -4.91 13.14
C GLN A 29 1.11 -3.65 12.43
N PHE A 30 0.01 -3.77 11.70
CA PHE A 30 -0.67 -2.65 11.06
C PHE A 30 -2.16 -2.93 10.91
N THR A 31 -2.93 -1.89 10.64
CA THR A 31 -4.37 -1.98 10.41
C THR A 31 -4.70 -1.64 8.97
N VAL A 32 -5.63 -2.38 8.38
CA VAL A 32 -6.12 -2.16 7.03
C VAL A 32 -7.60 -1.85 7.08
N ALA A 33 -7.98 -0.70 6.51
CA ALA A 33 -9.37 -0.30 6.32
C ALA A 33 -9.89 -0.87 5.00
N VAL A 34 -10.93 -1.66 5.06
CA VAL A 34 -11.64 -2.21 3.91
C VAL A 34 -13.01 -1.58 3.84
N ASN A 35 -13.26 -0.76 2.83
CA ASN A 35 -14.52 -0.06 2.66
C ASN A 35 -15.48 -0.92 1.85
N ARG A 36 -16.72 -0.98 2.31
CA ARG A 36 -17.83 -1.65 1.65
C ARG A 36 -18.96 -0.67 1.43
N ASN A 37 -19.41 -0.53 0.20
CA ASN A 37 -20.60 0.24 -0.12
C ASN A 37 -21.81 -0.68 -0.25
N PHE A 38 -22.88 -0.37 0.44
CA PHE A 38 -24.11 -1.11 0.35
C PHE A 38 -25.34 -0.18 0.32
N LYS A 39 -26.42 -0.68 -0.21
CA LYS A 39 -27.68 0.06 -0.26
C LYS A 39 -28.47 -0.20 1.00
N GLY A 40 -28.71 0.84 1.78
CA GLY A 40 -29.51 0.79 3.01
C GLY A 40 -31.00 0.51 2.72
N GLN A 41 -31.76 0.22 3.76
CA GLN A 41 -33.20 -0.07 3.66
C GLN A 41 -33.99 1.11 3.06
N ASN A 42 -33.51 2.32 3.20
CA ASN A 42 -34.12 3.55 2.66
C ASN A 42 -33.75 3.82 1.20
N GLY A 43 -32.98 2.92 0.56
CA GLY A 43 -32.53 3.08 -0.81
C GLY A 43 -31.28 3.95 -1.00
N ASP A 44 -30.75 4.55 0.06
CA ASP A 44 -29.55 5.37 0.02
C ASP A 44 -28.28 4.51 0.09
N TRP A 45 -27.21 4.96 -0.58
CA TRP A 45 -25.91 4.34 -0.49
C TRP A 45 -25.24 4.67 0.83
N GLN A 46 -24.80 3.64 1.53
CA GLN A 46 -24.04 3.74 2.78
C GLN A 46 -22.68 3.12 2.61
N GLU A 47 -21.69 3.74 3.24
CA GLU A 47 -20.31 3.22 3.31
C GLU A 47 -20.04 2.71 4.71
N GLU A 48 -19.50 1.51 4.80
CA GLU A 48 -19.06 0.89 6.04
C GLU A 48 -17.58 0.52 5.91
N THR A 49 -16.79 0.82 6.93
CA THR A 49 -15.37 0.48 6.97
C THR A 49 -15.13 -0.64 7.98
N GLU A 50 -14.59 -1.74 7.49
CA GLU A 50 -14.14 -2.84 8.32
C GLU A 50 -12.62 -2.72 8.55
N TRP A 51 -12.20 -2.81 9.82
CA TRP A 51 -10.81 -2.68 10.22
C TRP A 51 -10.19 -4.04 10.53
N PHE A 52 -9.21 -4.42 9.71
CA PHE A 52 -8.46 -5.66 9.92
C PHE A 52 -7.13 -5.37 10.60
N ARG A 53 -6.87 -6.08 11.70
CA ARG A 53 -5.55 -6.11 12.32
C ARG A 53 -4.70 -7.16 11.62
N VAL A 54 -3.58 -6.73 11.07
CA VAL A 54 -2.65 -7.58 10.31
C VAL A 54 -1.35 -7.71 11.09
N VAL A 55 -0.82 -8.93 11.13
CA VAL A 55 0.46 -9.27 11.76
C VAL A 55 1.33 -9.97 10.74
N ALA A 56 2.51 -9.45 10.49
CA ALA A 56 3.55 -10.06 9.66
C ALA A 56 4.73 -10.50 10.51
N TRP A 57 5.38 -11.59 10.14
CA TRP A 57 6.49 -12.19 10.88
C TRP A 57 7.74 -12.32 10.01
N GLY A 58 8.91 -12.31 10.66
CA GLY A 58 10.21 -12.56 10.05
C GLY A 58 10.54 -11.60 8.89
N PRO A 59 11.10 -12.09 7.77
CA PRO A 59 11.49 -11.25 6.63
C PRO A 59 10.34 -10.45 6.02
N LEU A 60 9.10 -10.96 6.10
CA LEU A 60 7.91 -10.24 5.66
C LEU A 60 7.65 -9.04 6.57
N ALA A 61 7.85 -9.17 7.88
CA ALA A 61 7.72 -8.07 8.84
C ALA A 61 8.68 -6.92 8.53
N GLU A 62 9.95 -7.24 8.30
CA GLU A 62 10.97 -6.25 7.97
C GLU A 62 10.66 -5.50 6.68
N ARG A 63 10.33 -6.23 5.60
CA ARG A 63 9.96 -5.62 4.33
C ARG A 63 8.73 -4.73 4.45
N THR A 64 7.68 -5.18 5.13
CA THR A 64 6.45 -4.38 5.26
C THR A 64 6.69 -3.10 6.05
N ALA A 65 7.50 -3.14 7.10
CA ALA A 65 7.87 -1.95 7.86
C ALA A 65 8.68 -0.94 7.04
N GLU A 66 9.49 -1.42 6.11
CA GLU A 66 10.34 -0.58 5.27
C GLU A 66 9.54 0.21 4.22
N TYR A 67 8.63 -0.46 3.48
CA TYR A 67 8.00 0.16 2.32
C TYR A 67 6.55 0.61 2.52
N LEU A 68 5.85 0.13 3.56
CA LEU A 68 4.48 0.54 3.83
C LEU A 68 4.43 1.85 4.62
N ARG A 69 3.42 2.67 4.32
CA ARG A 69 3.12 3.91 5.05
C ARG A 69 1.60 4.06 5.18
N LYS A 70 1.16 4.88 6.14
CA LYS A 70 -0.25 5.25 6.29
C LYS A 70 -0.86 5.70 4.97
N GLY A 71 -2.07 5.24 4.69
CA GLY A 71 -2.84 5.59 3.50
C GLY A 71 -2.55 4.74 2.27
N ARG A 72 -1.43 3.98 2.24
CA ARG A 72 -1.11 3.13 1.09
C ARG A 72 -2.13 2.03 0.90
N LYS A 73 -2.44 1.75 -0.36
CA LYS A 73 -3.30 0.65 -0.75
C LYS A 73 -2.51 -0.64 -0.80
N VAL A 74 -3.01 -1.68 -0.12
CA VAL A 74 -2.33 -2.97 -0.01
C VAL A 74 -3.28 -4.13 -0.26
N TYR A 75 -2.71 -5.18 -0.84
CA TYR A 75 -3.27 -6.53 -0.83
C TYR A 75 -2.60 -7.33 0.27
N VAL A 76 -3.39 -7.98 1.10
CA VAL A 76 -2.92 -8.87 2.17
C VAL A 76 -3.62 -10.22 2.04
N GLU A 77 -2.82 -11.28 2.07
CA GLU A 77 -3.29 -12.66 2.10
C GLU A 77 -2.66 -13.39 3.28
N GLY A 78 -3.45 -14.19 3.97
CA GLY A 78 -2.98 -14.97 5.09
C GLY A 78 -4.09 -15.82 5.71
N ARG A 79 -3.92 -16.13 7.00
CA ARG A 79 -4.89 -16.88 7.79
C ARG A 79 -5.42 -16.06 8.95
N LEU A 80 -6.66 -16.29 9.34
CA LEU A 80 -7.22 -15.71 10.56
C LEU A 80 -6.73 -16.50 11.77
N GLN A 81 -6.37 -15.79 12.82
CA GLN A 81 -5.99 -16.37 14.09
C GLN A 81 -6.65 -15.58 15.23
N THR A 82 -7.33 -16.27 16.11
CA THR A 82 -7.87 -15.66 17.33
C THR A 82 -6.93 -15.94 18.48
N ARG A 83 -6.50 -14.88 19.14
CA ARG A 83 -5.65 -14.92 20.32
C ARG A 83 -6.46 -14.54 21.54
N GLN A 84 -6.33 -15.31 22.61
CA GLN A 84 -6.89 -15.01 23.91
C GLN A 84 -5.86 -14.29 24.77
N TRP A 85 -6.28 -13.24 25.45
CA TRP A 85 -5.46 -12.50 26.40
C TRP A 85 -6.32 -12.03 27.57
N GLU A 86 -5.69 -11.72 28.67
CA GLU A 86 -6.35 -11.28 29.90
C GLU A 86 -6.13 -9.76 30.07
N ASP A 87 -7.20 -9.03 30.32
CA ASP A 87 -7.11 -7.59 30.56
C ASP A 87 -6.66 -7.29 32.01
N ARG A 88 -6.48 -6.02 32.34
CA ARG A 88 -6.03 -5.59 33.68
C ARG A 88 -7.02 -5.94 34.78
N GLU A 89 -8.26 -6.22 34.44
CA GLU A 89 -9.33 -6.60 35.36
C GLU A 89 -9.48 -8.14 35.48
N GLY A 90 -8.60 -8.90 34.87
CA GLY A 90 -8.61 -10.37 34.88
C GLY A 90 -9.65 -11.00 33.95
N GLN A 91 -10.25 -10.22 33.05
CA GLN A 91 -11.24 -10.74 32.10
C GLN A 91 -10.55 -11.27 30.85
N LYS A 92 -11.03 -12.42 30.38
CA LYS A 92 -10.57 -13.05 29.14
C LYS A 92 -11.10 -12.25 27.93
N ARG A 93 -10.20 -11.81 27.10
CA ARG A 93 -10.48 -11.09 25.85
C ARG A 93 -9.97 -11.89 24.66
N TYR A 94 -10.63 -11.72 23.54
CA TYR A 94 -10.26 -12.37 22.27
C TYR A 94 -9.96 -11.31 21.24
N THR A 95 -8.86 -11.48 20.52
CA THR A 95 -8.50 -10.62 19.39
C THR A 95 -8.27 -11.50 18.17
N THR A 96 -9.03 -11.23 17.11
CA THR A 96 -8.83 -11.89 15.82
C THR A 96 -7.89 -11.05 14.97
N GLU A 97 -6.86 -11.70 14.46
CA GLU A 97 -5.80 -11.09 13.67
C GLU A 97 -5.65 -11.86 12.35
N LEU A 98 -5.31 -11.13 11.28
CA LEU A 98 -4.89 -11.72 10.01
C LEU A 98 -3.36 -11.89 10.05
N VAL A 99 -2.91 -13.13 10.16
CA VAL A 99 -1.49 -13.48 10.08
C VAL A 99 -1.11 -13.53 8.60
N ALA A 100 -0.39 -12.50 8.15
CA ALA A 100 -0.04 -12.33 6.75
C ALA A 100 0.99 -13.35 6.28
N GLN A 101 0.77 -13.90 5.11
CA GLN A 101 1.70 -14.71 4.32
C GLN A 101 2.23 -13.92 3.12
N THR A 102 1.38 -13.08 2.55
CA THR A 102 1.72 -12.21 1.42
C THR A 102 1.20 -10.81 1.69
N VAL A 103 2.03 -9.81 1.46
CA VAL A 103 1.66 -8.39 1.50
C VAL A 103 2.24 -7.72 0.27
N THR A 104 1.39 -7.04 -0.50
CA THR A 104 1.78 -6.34 -1.73
C THR A 104 1.20 -4.94 -1.72
N ALA A 105 2.04 -3.92 -1.89
CA ALA A 105 1.57 -2.56 -2.13
C ALA A 105 1.01 -2.45 -3.54
N LEU A 106 -0.21 -1.92 -3.66
CA LEU A 106 -0.92 -1.75 -4.93
C LEU A 106 -0.79 -0.34 -5.50
N ASP A 107 -0.33 0.61 -4.69
CA ASP A 107 -0.06 1.96 -5.17
C ASP A 107 1.27 2.01 -5.89
N SER A 108 1.32 2.73 -6.99
CA SER A 108 2.57 3.22 -7.55
C SER A 108 3.29 4.09 -6.51
N ARG A 109 4.61 4.02 -6.42
CA ARG A 109 5.38 4.95 -5.58
C ARG A 109 4.96 6.38 -5.92
N PRO A 110 4.81 7.30 -4.94
CA PRO A 110 4.57 8.70 -5.24
C PRO A 110 5.61 9.18 -6.25
N ARG A 111 5.15 9.88 -7.28
CA ARG A 111 6.00 10.39 -8.38
C ARG A 111 7.15 11.25 -7.88
N GLU A 112 6.99 11.89 -6.71
CA GLU A 112 8.00 12.70 -6.04
C GLU A 112 9.24 11.91 -5.59
N GLU A 113 9.12 10.63 -5.22
CA GLU A 113 10.28 9.80 -4.86
C GLU A 113 11.04 9.29 -6.09
N MET A 114 10.40 9.20 -7.26
CA MET A 114 11.07 8.84 -8.51
C MET A 114 11.87 10.01 -9.10
N GLU A 115 11.39 11.26 -8.96
CA GLU A 115 12.09 12.44 -9.45
C GLU A 115 13.33 12.79 -8.62
N ALA A 116 13.33 12.46 -7.32
CA ALA A 116 14.49 12.67 -6.45
C ALA A 116 15.65 11.69 -6.73
N SER A 117 15.37 10.52 -7.33
CA SER A 117 16.39 9.51 -7.62
C SER A 117 16.97 9.62 -9.05
N GLU A 118 16.33 10.36 -9.94
CA GLU A 118 16.71 10.53 -11.35
C GLU A 118 17.21 11.94 -11.71
N ALA A 119 17.66 12.76 -10.75
CA ALA A 119 18.29 14.01 -11.04
C ALA A 119 19.69 13.77 -11.67
N PRO A 120 19.86 13.91 -12.98
CA PRO A 120 21.21 13.83 -13.57
C PRO A 120 22.01 15.04 -13.11
N ALA A 121 23.22 14.77 -12.63
CA ALA A 121 24.21 15.80 -12.34
C ALA A 121 24.38 16.70 -13.57
N ARG A 122 23.85 17.92 -13.49
CA ARG A 122 24.10 18.95 -14.49
C ARG A 122 25.55 19.35 -14.41
N GLY A 123 26.36 18.86 -15.35
CA GLY A 123 27.67 19.40 -15.69
C GLY A 123 27.58 20.82 -16.26
N PRO A 124 28.64 21.61 -16.22
CA PRO A 124 28.60 23.03 -16.55
C PRO A 124 28.27 23.27 -18.03
N ARG A 125 27.35 24.20 -18.24
CA ARG A 125 26.86 24.69 -19.52
C ARG A 125 27.99 25.41 -20.26
N ARG A 126 28.45 24.89 -21.40
CA ARG A 126 29.23 25.61 -22.37
C ARG A 126 28.29 26.39 -23.30
N GLU A 127 28.46 27.70 -23.31
CA GLU A 127 27.90 28.60 -24.32
C GLU A 127 28.50 28.29 -25.69
N ALA A 128 27.69 28.30 -26.74
CA ALA A 128 28.12 28.45 -28.11
C ALA A 128 26.98 29.02 -28.99
N PRO A 129 27.31 29.73 -30.11
CA PRO A 129 26.61 30.95 -30.52
C PRO A 129 25.51 30.72 -31.57
N GLU A 130 24.72 31.79 -31.75
CA GLU A 130 23.65 31.98 -32.73
C GLU A 130 24.07 31.74 -34.19
N ALA A 131 23.19 31.06 -34.94
CA ALA A 131 23.05 31.33 -36.39
C ALA A 131 21.62 30.97 -36.83
N GLY A 132 20.97 31.90 -37.48
CA GLY A 132 19.56 31.94 -37.83
C GLY A 132 19.14 31.00 -38.98
N GLY A 133 17.83 30.92 -39.16
CA GLY A 133 17.17 30.25 -40.28
C GLY A 133 15.71 29.91 -39.96
N GLU A 134 14.79 30.76 -40.38
CA GLU A 134 13.34 30.55 -40.48
C GLU A 134 12.98 29.71 -41.73
N PRO A 135 11.67 29.49 -42.02
CA PRO A 135 10.80 28.43 -41.49
C PRO A 135 10.29 27.49 -42.62
N ALA A 136 9.69 26.39 -42.29
CA ALA A 136 8.82 25.69 -43.24
C ALA A 136 7.68 24.96 -42.50
N ASP A 137 6.48 25.46 -42.75
CA ASP A 137 5.20 24.82 -42.52
C ASP A 137 5.15 23.41 -43.10
N THR A 138 4.65 22.48 -42.33
CA THR A 138 3.95 21.32 -42.89
C THR A 138 2.89 20.84 -41.90
N TYR A 139 1.67 21.26 -42.19
CA TYR A 139 0.45 20.59 -41.70
C TYR A 139 0.46 19.16 -42.20
N THR A 140 0.32 18.20 -41.29
CA THR A 140 -0.04 16.85 -41.66
C THR A 140 -1.30 16.48 -40.93
N ASP A 141 -2.28 16.20 -41.74
CA ASP A 141 -3.66 15.81 -41.55
C ASP A 141 -3.80 14.63 -40.59
N LEU A 142 -4.77 14.73 -39.65
CA LEU A 142 -5.07 13.76 -38.58
C LEU A 142 -6.13 12.74 -38.98
N ASP A 143 -6.27 12.41 -40.27
CA ASP A 143 -7.39 11.59 -40.77
C ASP A 143 -7.03 10.15 -41.20
N ASP A 144 -5.86 9.62 -40.83
CA ASP A 144 -5.50 8.24 -41.19
C ASP A 144 -4.99 7.42 -39.99
N LEU A 145 -5.90 7.10 -39.05
CA LEU A 145 -5.68 6.00 -38.09
C LEU A 145 -6.76 4.93 -38.30
N PRO A 146 -6.40 3.74 -38.83
CA PRO A 146 -7.29 2.59 -38.84
C PRO A 146 -7.42 1.98 -37.45
N PHE A 147 -8.64 1.72 -37.07
CA PHE A 147 -9.03 1.07 -35.82
C PHE A 147 -8.56 -0.39 -35.73
#